data_7c71dd9ac0b5a69f4a1b9fb73bb71a45
#
_entry.id   7c71dd9ac0b5a69f4a1b9fb73bb71a45
#
_cell.length_a   1.000
_cell.length_b   1.000
_cell.length_c   1.000
_cell.angle_alpha   90.00
_cell.angle_beta   90.00
_cell.angle_gamma   90.00
#
_symmetry.space_group_name_H-M   'P 1'
#
loop_
_entity.id
_entity.type
_entity.pdbx_description
1 polymer ?
#
loop_
_entity_poly.entity_id
_entity_poly.type
_entity_poly.pdbx_seq_one_letter_code
_entity_poly.pdbx_strand_id
1 'polypeptide(L)'
;VEKKQRHEIRRKQRRAEREAEVGFYLVGQEHNLEAEVDDFVVLQRASREDKADFMTPQMRRFFGAVARTMLDAGYLRLSFLTLNGQKAATLFAFEYDRKFLLYNSGYDPDAYSHLSPGWVNLSYSIQYAIAAGCRLFDFMQGDEEYKYRFGSQDYKVMRTIVSRAEVSPAEER
;
A
#
# COMPACT_ATOMS: atom_id res chain seq x y z
N VAL A 1 -3.24 -9.05 -15.96
CA VAL A 1 -4.62 -8.60 -15.60
C VAL A 1 -5.57 -8.94 -16.74
N GLU A 2 -6.66 -9.62 -16.43
CA GLU A 2 -7.71 -9.96 -17.41
C GLU A 2 -8.37 -8.72 -18.02
N LYS A 3 -8.89 -8.85 -19.25
CA LYS A 3 -9.52 -7.74 -19.98
C LYS A 3 -10.63 -7.07 -19.19
N LYS A 4 -11.52 -7.87 -18.55
CA LYS A 4 -12.64 -7.37 -17.72
C LYS A 4 -12.13 -6.53 -16.55
N GLN A 5 -11.10 -7.01 -15.84
CA GLN A 5 -10.53 -6.31 -14.69
C GLN A 5 -9.82 -5.01 -15.12
N ARG A 6 -9.09 -5.01 -16.24
CA ARG A 6 -8.49 -3.79 -16.79
C ARG A 6 -9.55 -2.72 -17.12
N HIS A 7 -10.69 -3.13 -17.66
CA HIS A 7 -11.80 -2.21 -17.92
C HIS A 7 -12.38 -1.62 -16.64
N GLU A 8 -12.54 -2.45 -15.60
CA GLU A 8 -13.06 -2.01 -14.30
C GLU A 8 -12.10 -1.02 -13.61
N ILE A 9 -10.80 -1.31 -13.58
CA ILE A 9 -9.77 -0.41 -13.04
C ILE A 9 -9.83 0.95 -13.74
N ARG A 10 -9.83 0.95 -15.09
CA ARG A 10 -9.89 2.18 -15.88
C ARG A 10 -11.23 2.92 -15.71
N ARG A 11 -12.32 2.20 -15.51
CA ARG A 11 -13.65 2.78 -15.27
C ARG A 11 -13.66 3.54 -13.95
N LYS A 12 -13.11 2.95 -12.88
CA LYS A 12 -13.01 3.59 -11.56
C LYS A 12 -12.11 4.83 -11.61
N GLN A 13 -10.95 4.73 -12.23
CA GLN A 13 -10.04 5.86 -12.40
C GLN A 13 -10.72 7.02 -13.14
N ARG A 14 -11.29 6.76 -14.34
CA ARG A 14 -12.01 7.79 -15.10
C ARG A 14 -13.21 8.37 -14.38
N ARG A 15 -13.88 7.57 -13.54
CA ARG A 15 -14.97 8.09 -12.71
C ARG A 15 -14.45 9.09 -11.69
N ALA A 16 -13.37 8.76 -10.98
CA ALA A 16 -12.75 9.67 -10.03
C ALA A 16 -12.30 10.98 -10.72
N GLU A 17 -11.60 10.87 -11.85
CA GLU A 17 -11.12 12.03 -12.64
C GLU A 17 -12.24 12.91 -13.19
N ARG A 18 -13.45 12.37 -13.41
CA ARG A 18 -14.60 13.14 -13.87
C ARG A 18 -15.34 13.82 -12.72
N GLU A 19 -15.38 13.20 -11.53
CA GLU A 19 -16.23 13.62 -10.41
C GLU A 19 -15.46 14.39 -9.32
N ALA A 20 -14.11 14.41 -9.40
CA ALA A 20 -13.26 15.13 -8.46
C ALA A 20 -11.96 15.60 -9.12
N GLU A 21 -11.34 16.62 -8.54
CA GLU A 21 -9.94 16.95 -8.83
C GLU A 21 -9.05 15.87 -8.20
N VAL A 22 -8.41 15.06 -9.04
CA VAL A 22 -7.55 13.95 -8.61
C VAL A 22 -6.10 14.38 -8.60
N GLY A 23 -5.46 14.29 -7.42
CA GLY A 23 -4.01 14.40 -7.27
C GLY A 23 -3.40 13.07 -6.84
N PHE A 24 -2.19 12.79 -7.29
CA PHE A 24 -1.39 11.66 -6.85
C PHE A 24 0.06 12.11 -6.68
N TYR A 25 0.65 11.80 -5.54
CA TYR A 25 2.06 12.12 -5.30
C TYR A 25 2.74 11.05 -4.45
N LEU A 26 4.05 11.02 -4.55
CA LEU A 26 4.94 10.25 -3.68
C LEU A 26 5.64 11.22 -2.72
N VAL A 27 5.77 10.81 -1.47
CA VAL A 27 6.48 11.59 -0.46
C VAL A 27 7.97 11.60 -0.78
N GLY A 28 8.52 12.80 -0.94
CA GLY A 28 9.94 13.07 -1.17
C GLY A 28 10.54 13.90 -0.05
N GLN A 29 11.82 14.30 -0.23
CA GLN A 29 12.57 15.10 0.75
C GLN A 29 11.99 16.50 0.97
N GLU A 30 11.18 17.01 0.03
CA GLU A 30 10.49 18.29 0.09
C GLU A 30 9.28 18.29 1.03
N HIS A 31 8.79 17.12 1.43
CA HIS A 31 7.62 16.99 2.29
C HIS A 31 8.00 16.91 3.78
N ASN A 32 7.08 17.30 4.64
CA ASN A 32 7.21 17.04 6.07
C ASN A 32 6.89 15.57 6.35
N LEU A 33 7.91 14.72 6.40
CA LEU A 33 7.76 13.26 6.54
C LEU A 33 6.94 12.87 7.78
N GLU A 34 7.09 13.56 8.90
CA GLU A 34 6.35 13.24 10.12
C GLU A 34 4.84 13.46 9.92
N ALA A 35 4.46 14.58 9.32
CA ALA A 35 3.06 14.85 9.00
C ALA A 35 2.50 13.85 7.98
N GLU A 36 3.29 13.47 6.96
CA GLU A 36 2.86 12.47 5.97
C GLU A 36 2.68 11.07 6.59
N VAL A 37 3.54 10.69 7.54
CA VAL A 37 3.38 9.42 8.28
C VAL A 37 2.15 9.47 9.19
N ASP A 38 1.85 10.61 9.81
CA ASP A 38 0.63 10.76 10.61
C ASP A 38 -0.64 10.63 9.78
N ASP A 39 -0.67 11.24 8.60
CA ASP A 39 -1.79 11.11 7.67
C ASP A 39 -1.94 9.67 7.14
N PHE A 40 -0.81 8.98 6.88
CA PHE A 40 -0.84 7.55 6.57
C PHE A 40 -1.49 6.75 7.71
N VAL A 41 -1.09 7.00 8.96
CA VAL A 41 -1.63 6.31 10.14
C VAL A 41 -3.14 6.55 10.28
N VAL A 42 -3.60 7.79 10.07
CA VAL A 42 -5.03 8.14 10.10
C VAL A 42 -5.81 7.33 9.06
N LEU A 43 -5.40 7.36 7.80
CA LEU A 43 -6.08 6.65 6.71
C LEU A 43 -6.00 5.13 6.87
N GLN A 44 -4.88 4.60 7.37
CA GLN A 44 -4.71 3.18 7.61
C GLN A 44 -5.68 2.69 8.68
N ARG A 45 -5.82 3.42 9.80
CA ARG A 45 -6.75 3.11 10.89
C ARG A 45 -8.21 3.22 10.46
N ALA A 46 -8.55 4.23 9.67
CA ALA A 46 -9.92 4.48 9.21
C ALA A 46 -10.42 3.36 8.28
N SER A 47 -9.53 2.69 7.55
CA SER A 47 -9.92 1.77 6.48
C SER A 47 -10.57 0.46 6.95
N ARG A 48 -10.29 -0.01 8.18
CA ARG A 48 -10.86 -1.23 8.78
C ARG A 48 -10.57 -1.28 10.28
N GLU A 49 -11.46 -1.87 11.08
CA GLU A 49 -11.32 -1.99 12.54
C GLU A 49 -10.05 -2.75 12.96
N ASP A 50 -9.75 -3.90 12.34
CA ASP A 50 -8.55 -4.68 12.63
C ASP A 50 -7.25 -3.91 12.36
N LYS A 51 -7.26 -2.99 11.41
CA LYS A 51 -6.13 -2.09 11.15
C LYS A 51 -6.00 -1.00 12.23
N ALA A 52 -7.11 -0.54 12.78
CA ALA A 52 -7.08 0.39 13.90
C ALA A 52 -6.42 -0.22 15.14
N ASP A 53 -6.73 -1.50 15.43
CA ASP A 53 -6.11 -2.26 16.52
C ASP A 53 -4.61 -2.54 16.28
N PHE A 54 -4.24 -2.85 15.04
CA PHE A 54 -2.85 -3.05 14.64
C PHE A 54 -2.00 -1.80 14.84
N MET A 55 -2.55 -0.62 14.56
CA MET A 55 -1.81 0.65 14.58
C MET A 55 -1.69 1.23 16.01
N THR A 56 -0.99 0.51 16.87
CA THR A 56 -0.65 0.96 18.22
C THR A 56 0.35 2.14 18.19
N PRO A 57 0.55 2.86 19.31
CA PRO A 57 1.61 3.88 19.40
C PRO A 57 3.00 3.34 19.10
N GLN A 58 3.27 2.06 19.39
CA GLN A 58 4.52 1.41 19.03
C GLN A 58 4.65 1.22 17.52
N MET A 59 3.57 0.78 16.86
CA MET A 59 3.55 0.63 15.40
C MET A 59 3.69 1.98 14.68
N ARG A 60 3.04 3.04 15.19
CA ARG A 60 3.24 4.39 14.65
C ARG A 60 4.71 4.81 14.70
N ARG A 61 5.39 4.59 15.83
CA ARG A 61 6.83 4.87 15.95
C ARG A 61 7.67 4.03 14.98
N PHE A 62 7.33 2.75 14.84
CA PHE A 62 7.98 1.86 13.88
C PHE A 62 7.85 2.38 12.44
N PHE A 63 6.63 2.72 12.00
CA PHE A 63 6.42 3.28 10.65
C PHE A 63 7.16 4.60 10.45
N GLY A 64 7.21 5.47 11.46
CA GLY A 64 7.99 6.71 11.41
C GLY A 64 9.49 6.46 11.23
N ALA A 65 10.05 5.54 12.01
CA ALA A 65 11.47 5.17 11.90
C ALA A 65 11.81 4.51 10.55
N VAL A 66 10.96 3.57 10.10
CA VAL A 66 11.12 2.92 8.79
C VAL A 66 10.99 3.94 7.66
N ALA A 67 9.99 4.81 7.71
CA ALA A 67 9.81 5.85 6.69
C ALA A 67 11.05 6.74 6.57
N ARG A 68 11.61 7.20 7.68
CA ARG A 68 12.82 8.02 7.69
C ARG A 68 13.99 7.26 7.06
N THR A 69 14.30 6.07 7.57
CA THR A 69 15.42 5.27 7.07
C THR A 69 15.30 4.96 5.58
N MET A 70 14.09 4.61 5.13
CA MET A 70 13.85 4.25 3.73
C MET A 70 13.79 5.46 2.81
N LEU A 71 13.35 6.62 3.30
CA LEU A 71 13.41 7.88 2.54
C LEU A 71 14.87 8.31 2.33
N ASP A 72 15.67 8.28 3.39
CA ASP A 72 17.08 8.65 3.33
C ASP A 72 17.89 7.72 2.41
N ALA A 73 17.50 6.43 2.37
CA ALA A 73 18.08 5.43 1.46
C ALA A 73 17.53 5.49 0.03
N GLY A 74 16.51 6.31 -0.25
CA GLY A 74 15.88 6.44 -1.57
C GLY A 74 14.90 5.32 -1.92
N TYR A 75 14.53 4.47 -0.98
CA TYR A 75 13.67 3.30 -1.19
C TYR A 75 12.20 3.51 -0.83
N LEU A 76 11.87 4.55 -0.02
CA LEU A 76 10.48 4.81 0.36
C LEU A 76 9.62 5.17 -0.86
N ARG A 77 8.43 4.57 -0.93
CA ARG A 77 7.35 4.91 -1.88
C ARG A 77 6.04 5.06 -1.10
N LEU A 78 6.02 6.03 -0.18
CA LEU A 78 4.78 6.44 0.49
C LEU A 78 4.01 7.33 -0.49
N SER A 79 2.82 6.91 -0.89
CA SER A 79 1.98 7.65 -1.83
C SER A 79 0.67 8.08 -1.22
N PHE A 80 0.15 9.21 -1.71
CA PHE A 80 -1.20 9.66 -1.42
C PHE A 80 -1.97 9.93 -2.71
N LEU A 81 -3.24 9.54 -2.68
CA LEU A 81 -4.27 10.01 -3.58
C LEU A 81 -5.03 11.13 -2.89
N THR A 82 -5.13 12.27 -3.54
CA THR A 82 -6.01 13.34 -3.10
C THR A 82 -7.21 13.47 -4.02
N LEU A 83 -8.36 13.78 -3.43
CA LEU A 83 -9.60 14.10 -4.13
C LEU A 83 -10.07 15.46 -3.64
N ASN A 84 -10.17 16.44 -4.54
CA ASN A 84 -10.47 17.83 -4.20
C ASN A 84 -9.55 18.40 -3.10
N GLY A 85 -8.26 18.07 -3.18
CA GLY A 85 -7.24 18.51 -2.23
C GLY A 85 -7.19 17.73 -0.91
N GLN A 86 -8.12 16.81 -0.64
CA GLN A 86 -8.15 16.00 0.58
C GLN A 86 -7.48 14.63 0.34
N LYS A 87 -6.62 14.19 1.26
CA LYS A 87 -6.01 12.87 1.23
C LYS A 87 -7.08 11.79 1.44
N ALA A 88 -7.38 11.01 0.42
CA ALA A 88 -8.45 10.00 0.42
C ALA A 88 -7.93 8.55 0.51
N ALA A 89 -6.70 8.30 0.07
CA ALA A 89 -6.05 6.99 0.18
C ALA A 89 -4.54 7.11 0.21
N THR A 90 -3.89 6.10 0.77
CA THR A 90 -2.44 6.02 0.92
C THR A 90 -1.93 4.60 0.69
N LEU A 91 -0.71 4.47 0.16
CA LEU A 91 0.06 3.24 0.14
C LEU A 91 1.43 3.47 0.75
N PHE A 92 1.81 2.62 1.68
CA PHE A 92 3.16 2.55 2.24
C PHE A 92 3.90 1.42 1.55
N ALA A 93 4.86 1.77 0.70
CA ALA A 93 5.55 0.83 -0.15
C ALA A 93 7.05 1.15 -0.22
N PHE A 94 7.79 0.22 -0.78
CA PHE A 94 9.23 0.37 -1.03
C PHE A 94 9.52 0.05 -2.50
N GLU A 95 10.59 0.66 -3.01
CA GLU A 95 11.15 0.26 -4.30
C GLU A 95 12.60 -0.19 -4.08
N TYR A 96 12.87 -1.45 -4.38
CA TYR A 96 14.19 -2.04 -4.26
C TYR A 96 14.42 -3.08 -5.35
N ASP A 97 15.58 -3.10 -5.93
CA ASP A 97 15.96 -4.05 -6.98
C ASP A 97 14.91 -4.17 -8.12
N ARG A 98 14.39 -3.03 -8.58
CA ARG A 98 13.36 -2.94 -9.61
C ARG A 98 12.06 -3.68 -9.25
N LYS A 99 11.75 -3.76 -7.97
CA LYS A 99 10.52 -4.30 -7.41
C LYS A 99 9.82 -3.22 -6.62
N PHE A 100 8.53 -3.07 -6.83
CA PHE A 100 7.67 -2.24 -6.01
C PHE A 100 6.99 -3.13 -4.98
N LEU A 101 7.27 -2.91 -3.69
CA LEU A 101 6.87 -3.76 -2.57
C LEU A 101 5.79 -3.05 -1.78
N LEU A 102 4.52 -3.44 -1.95
CA LEU A 102 3.38 -2.83 -1.25
C LEU A 102 3.25 -3.42 0.15
N TYR A 103 3.71 -2.67 1.16
CA TYR A 103 3.75 -3.14 2.55
C TYR A 103 2.43 -2.91 3.30
N ASN A 104 1.83 -1.73 3.16
CA ASN A 104 0.58 -1.40 3.84
C ASN A 104 -0.22 -0.37 3.06
N SER A 105 -1.51 -0.23 3.39
CA SER A 105 -2.40 0.71 2.72
C SER A 105 -3.49 1.21 3.65
N GLY A 106 -4.03 2.37 3.33
CA GLY A 106 -5.18 2.94 4.01
C GLY A 106 -6.04 3.76 3.05
N TYR A 107 -7.29 3.97 3.42
CA TYR A 107 -8.20 4.89 2.72
C TYR A 107 -9.30 5.32 3.69
N ASP A 108 -9.93 6.44 3.39
CA ASP A 108 -11.10 6.90 4.13
C ASP A 108 -12.36 6.21 3.55
N PRO A 109 -13.06 5.36 4.33
CA PRO A 109 -14.26 4.66 3.87
C PRO A 109 -15.48 5.58 3.78
N ASP A 110 -15.50 6.70 4.47
CA ASP A 110 -16.63 7.62 4.55
C ASP A 110 -16.55 8.71 3.48
N ALA A 111 -15.36 9.30 3.29
CA ALA A 111 -15.14 10.29 2.26
C ALA A 111 -14.87 9.63 0.91
N TYR A 112 -15.60 10.02 -0.11
CA TYR A 112 -15.39 9.59 -1.50
C TYR A 112 -15.44 8.07 -1.74
N SER A 113 -16.09 7.27 -0.89
CA SER A 113 -16.18 5.80 -1.03
C SER A 113 -16.73 5.38 -2.40
N HIS A 114 -17.67 6.14 -2.96
CA HIS A 114 -18.25 5.93 -4.28
C HIS A 114 -17.22 6.07 -5.42
N LEU A 115 -16.10 6.77 -5.21
CA LEU A 115 -15.00 6.90 -6.16
C LEU A 115 -13.93 5.81 -6.01
N SER A 116 -14.06 4.94 -5.01
CA SER A 116 -13.13 3.83 -4.75
C SER A 116 -11.66 4.28 -4.60
N PRO A 117 -11.34 5.19 -3.66
CA PRO A 117 -10.03 5.86 -3.60
C PRO A 117 -8.87 4.88 -3.46
N GLY A 118 -9.01 3.80 -2.68
CA GLY A 118 -7.96 2.77 -2.54
C GLY A 118 -7.62 2.08 -3.88
N TRP A 119 -8.62 1.82 -4.74
CA TRP A 119 -8.40 1.25 -6.07
C TRP A 119 -7.72 2.23 -7.01
N VAL A 120 -8.11 3.49 -6.94
CA VAL A 120 -7.55 4.55 -7.79
C VAL A 120 -6.09 4.79 -7.39
N ASN A 121 -5.79 4.88 -6.08
CA ASN A 121 -4.42 5.02 -5.58
C ASN A 121 -3.52 3.85 -6.00
N LEU A 122 -4.01 2.61 -5.86
CA LEU A 122 -3.29 1.43 -6.32
C LEU A 122 -3.04 1.44 -7.83
N SER A 123 -4.04 1.91 -8.61
CA SER A 123 -3.90 2.05 -10.06
C SER A 123 -2.79 3.02 -10.45
N TYR A 124 -2.70 4.19 -9.81
CA TYR A 124 -1.63 5.16 -10.03
C TYR A 124 -0.27 4.64 -9.58
N SER A 125 -0.22 3.94 -8.44
CA SER A 125 1.02 3.32 -7.94
C SER A 125 1.57 2.25 -8.90
N ILE A 126 0.70 1.45 -9.52
CA ILE A 126 1.10 0.50 -10.55
C ILE A 126 1.59 1.23 -11.81
N GLN A 127 0.93 2.31 -12.23
CA GLN A 127 1.39 3.11 -13.37
C GLN A 127 2.76 3.73 -13.08
N TYR A 128 2.97 4.25 -11.87
CA TYR A 128 4.27 4.73 -11.42
C TYR A 128 5.33 3.62 -11.50
N ALA A 129 5.07 2.44 -10.93
CA ALA A 129 6.01 1.33 -10.94
C ALA A 129 6.41 0.89 -12.38
N ILE A 130 5.44 0.90 -13.31
CA ILE A 130 5.70 0.63 -14.73
C ILE A 130 6.61 1.72 -15.32
N ALA A 131 6.29 3.00 -15.10
CA ALA A 131 7.06 4.14 -15.61
C ALA A 131 8.48 4.18 -15.02
N ALA A 132 8.65 3.80 -13.74
CA ALA A 132 9.94 3.65 -13.07
C ALA A 132 10.77 2.43 -13.53
N GLY A 133 10.20 1.57 -14.40
CA GLY A 133 10.87 0.38 -14.92
C GLY A 133 10.96 -0.78 -13.93
N CYS A 134 10.06 -0.85 -12.95
CA CYS A 134 9.94 -2.01 -12.08
C CYS A 134 9.53 -3.25 -12.87
N ARG A 135 10.16 -4.38 -12.54
CA ARG A 135 9.85 -5.68 -13.17
C ARG A 135 8.75 -6.44 -12.43
N LEU A 136 8.55 -6.12 -11.16
CA LEU A 136 7.60 -6.78 -10.28
C LEU A 136 6.87 -5.72 -9.44
N PHE A 137 5.55 -5.86 -9.35
CA PHE A 137 4.73 -5.24 -8.33
C PHE A 137 4.30 -6.32 -7.34
N ASP A 138 4.91 -6.33 -6.16
CA ASP A 138 4.70 -7.33 -5.12
C ASP A 138 3.69 -6.80 -4.09
N PHE A 139 2.57 -7.47 -3.98
CA PHE A 139 1.54 -7.17 -2.98
C PHE A 139 1.89 -7.66 -1.58
N MET A 140 3.05 -8.29 -1.43
CA MET A 140 3.56 -8.87 -0.19
C MET A 140 2.57 -9.86 0.45
N GLN A 141 2.56 -9.95 1.78
CA GLN A 141 1.77 -10.94 2.51
C GLN A 141 0.27 -10.65 2.44
N GLY A 142 -0.53 -11.72 2.42
CA GLY A 142 -2.00 -11.70 2.43
C GLY A 142 -2.60 -12.15 1.12
N ASP A 143 -3.81 -12.68 1.20
CA ASP A 143 -4.58 -13.28 0.11
C ASP A 143 -5.88 -12.49 -0.19
N GLU A 144 -5.86 -11.19 0.07
CA GLU A 144 -7.02 -10.34 -0.13
C GLU A 144 -7.47 -10.32 -1.59
N GLU A 145 -8.76 -10.52 -1.81
CA GLU A 145 -9.39 -10.66 -3.13
C GLU A 145 -9.02 -9.55 -4.14
N TYR A 146 -8.86 -8.31 -3.66
CA TYR A 146 -8.53 -7.19 -4.55
C TYR A 146 -7.19 -7.38 -5.26
N LYS A 147 -6.20 -8.05 -4.66
CA LYS A 147 -4.89 -8.33 -5.25
C LYS A 147 -5.04 -9.16 -6.53
N TYR A 148 -5.86 -10.20 -6.48
CA TYR A 148 -6.14 -11.05 -7.66
C TYR A 148 -6.87 -10.29 -8.76
N ARG A 149 -7.71 -9.33 -8.41
CA ARG A 149 -8.36 -8.45 -9.40
C ARG A 149 -7.36 -7.55 -10.13
N PHE A 150 -6.22 -7.24 -9.52
CA PHE A 150 -5.09 -6.58 -10.17
C PHE A 150 -4.14 -7.56 -10.88
N GLY A 151 -4.45 -8.85 -10.89
CA GLY A 151 -3.73 -9.89 -11.63
C GLY A 151 -2.53 -10.46 -10.90
N SER A 152 -2.52 -10.37 -9.56
CA SER A 152 -1.49 -11.03 -8.76
C SER A 152 -1.55 -12.55 -8.90
N GLN A 153 -0.41 -13.18 -8.70
CA GLN A 153 -0.25 -14.62 -8.60
C GLN A 153 0.44 -14.94 -7.28
N ASP A 154 0.03 -16.02 -6.64
CA ASP A 154 0.61 -16.42 -5.38
C ASP A 154 2.05 -16.88 -5.53
N TYR A 155 2.88 -16.40 -4.61
CA TYR A 155 4.25 -16.86 -4.43
C TYR A 155 4.42 -17.37 -3.00
N LYS A 156 4.86 -18.63 -2.87
CA LYS A 156 5.06 -19.26 -1.56
C LYS A 156 6.43 -18.91 -0.98
N VAL A 157 6.42 -18.26 0.17
CA VAL A 157 7.63 -18.06 0.98
C VAL A 157 7.71 -19.18 2.00
N MET A 158 8.83 -19.94 1.98
CA MET A 158 9.05 -21.08 2.88
C MET A 158 9.92 -20.64 4.07
N ARG A 159 9.52 -21.04 5.28
CA ARG A 159 10.35 -20.91 6.47
C ARG A 159 11.00 -22.27 6.76
N THR A 160 12.32 -22.30 6.81
CA THR A 160 13.08 -23.48 7.23
C THR A 160 13.52 -23.28 8.68
N ILE A 161 13.18 -24.23 9.52
CA ILE A 161 13.62 -24.27 10.92
C ILE A 161 14.66 -25.40 11.04
N VAL A 162 15.86 -25.04 11.51
CA VAL A 162 16.91 -25.99 11.81
C VAL A 162 17.14 -26.01 13.32
N SER A 163 16.97 -27.17 13.95
CA SER A 163 17.12 -27.32 15.39
C SER A 163 18.04 -28.54 15.71
N ARG A 164 18.77 -28.43 16.82
CA ARG A 164 19.62 -29.54 17.31
C ARG A 164 18.85 -30.53 18.22
N ALA A 165 17.63 -30.21 18.60
CA ALA A 165 16.75 -31.02 19.41
C ALA A 165 15.47 -31.36 18.63
N GLU A 166 14.83 -32.49 18.94
CA GLU A 166 13.51 -32.77 18.41
C GLU A 166 12.52 -31.72 18.89
N VAL A 167 11.88 -31.02 17.96
CA VAL A 167 10.82 -30.06 18.27
C VAL A 167 9.55 -30.84 18.53
N SER A 168 8.98 -30.70 19.72
CA SER A 168 7.69 -31.32 20.04
C SER A 168 6.59 -30.75 19.11
N PRO A 169 5.69 -31.56 18.57
CA PRO A 169 4.61 -31.12 17.67
C PRO A 169 3.65 -30.07 18.24
N ALA A 170 3.75 -29.77 19.54
CA ALA A 170 2.91 -28.80 20.24
C ALA A 170 3.32 -27.32 19.99
N GLU A 171 4.46 -27.04 19.32
CA GLU A 171 4.97 -25.68 19.06
C GLU A 171 4.70 -25.19 17.64
N GLU A 172 3.95 -25.94 16.84
CA GLU A 172 3.55 -25.57 15.46
C GLU A 172 2.21 -24.80 15.41
N ARG A 173 1.95 -23.92 16.36
CA ARG A 173 0.76 -23.05 16.28
C ARG A 173 1.11 -21.61 16.00
#